data_a9ab50651a101e8e19886a24122b1ef5
#
_entry.id   a9ab50651a101e8e19886a24122b1ef5
#
_cell.length_a   1.000
_cell.length_b   1.000
_cell.length_c   1.000
_cell.angle_alpha   90.00
_cell.angle_beta   90.00
_cell.angle_gamma   90.00
#
_symmetry.space_group_name_H-M   'P 1'
#
loop_
_entity.id
_entity.type
_entity.pdbx_description
1 polymer ?
#
loop_
_entity_poly.entity_id
_entity_poly.type
_entity_poly.pdbx_seq_one_letter_code
_entity_poly.pdbx_strand_id
1 'polypeptide(L)'
;MADQVSITINGVQFQATKGSLLIDKLLDEKIHIPHFCYHQALGKDGNCRMCMVEIEGQKRPQIACDTPIKDGMIVRTKGEKIESVRKDILELELINHPIDCPTCDQAGECKLQDYYMESGFYASRVNLDDKNHARKRVDLGSNVMLDQERCVLCLRCVRFCKDITKTAELGVIDRTDHSVIGTFPGRPLDNPYAMN
;
A
#
# COMPACT_ATOMS: atom_id res chain seq x y z
N MET A 1 -31.52 7.83 -2.38
CA MET A 1 -31.04 6.72 -1.50
C MET A 1 -30.02 5.96 -2.31
N ALA A 2 -28.85 5.63 -1.72
CA ALA A 2 -27.85 4.86 -2.44
C ALA A 2 -28.37 3.43 -2.69
N ASP A 3 -28.22 2.91 -3.91
CA ASP A 3 -28.65 1.56 -4.27
C ASP A 3 -27.86 0.54 -3.42
N GLN A 4 -28.60 -0.23 -2.59
CA GLN A 4 -28.03 -1.35 -1.85
C GLN A 4 -28.04 -2.60 -2.70
N VAL A 5 -26.96 -3.33 -2.70
CA VAL A 5 -26.79 -4.57 -3.46
C VAL A 5 -26.25 -5.67 -2.55
N SER A 6 -26.51 -6.91 -2.93
CA SER A 6 -26.04 -8.07 -2.19
C SER A 6 -24.75 -8.60 -2.80
N ILE A 7 -23.73 -8.81 -1.94
CA ILE A 7 -22.48 -9.43 -2.35
C ILE A 7 -22.11 -10.57 -1.39
N THR A 8 -21.31 -11.51 -1.86
CA THR A 8 -20.81 -12.61 -1.03
C THR A 8 -19.30 -12.49 -0.86
N ILE A 9 -18.84 -12.44 0.37
CA ILE A 9 -17.40 -12.37 0.69
C ILE A 9 -17.03 -13.61 1.51
N ASN A 10 -16.12 -14.43 1.01
CA ASN A 10 -15.69 -15.69 1.65
C ASN A 10 -16.86 -16.61 2.06
N GLY A 11 -17.91 -16.64 1.27
CA GLY A 11 -19.12 -17.45 1.51
C GLY A 11 -20.16 -16.82 2.43
N VAL A 12 -19.92 -15.62 2.97
CA VAL A 12 -20.87 -14.88 3.80
C VAL A 12 -21.50 -13.74 2.99
N GLN A 13 -22.81 -13.59 3.10
CA GLN A 13 -23.56 -12.56 2.37
C GLN A 13 -23.57 -11.23 3.13
N PHE A 14 -23.34 -10.13 2.40
CA PHE A 14 -23.31 -8.76 2.93
C PHE A 14 -24.14 -7.82 2.04
N GLN A 15 -24.72 -6.81 2.67
CA GLN A 15 -25.29 -5.66 1.96
C GLN A 15 -24.21 -4.58 1.79
N ALA A 16 -24.17 -3.99 0.61
CA ALA A 16 -23.17 -2.96 0.29
C ALA A 16 -23.77 -1.92 -0.67
N THR A 17 -23.22 -0.72 -0.66
CA THR A 17 -23.59 0.33 -1.59
C THR A 17 -23.02 0.04 -2.98
N LYS A 18 -23.87 -0.03 -3.99
CA LYS A 18 -23.46 -0.23 -5.38
C LYS A 18 -22.49 0.86 -5.83
N GLY A 19 -21.37 0.46 -6.42
CA GLY A 19 -20.35 1.37 -6.92
C GLY A 19 -19.36 1.87 -5.88
N SER A 20 -19.56 1.63 -4.56
CA SER A 20 -18.53 1.89 -3.55
C SER A 20 -17.33 0.97 -3.77
N LEU A 21 -16.18 1.32 -3.21
CA LEU A 21 -14.97 0.51 -3.36
C LEU A 21 -15.06 -0.75 -2.48
N LEU A 22 -14.68 -1.87 -3.05
CA LEU A 22 -14.69 -3.16 -2.35
C LEU A 22 -13.81 -3.15 -1.10
N ILE A 23 -12.68 -2.43 -1.13
CA ILE A 23 -11.77 -2.33 0.03
C ILE A 23 -12.44 -1.67 1.22
N ASP A 24 -13.30 -0.66 1.02
CA ASP A 24 -14.00 0.01 2.11
C ASP A 24 -14.92 -0.99 2.82
N LYS A 25 -15.70 -1.74 2.05
CA LYS A 25 -16.59 -2.77 2.60
C LYS A 25 -15.82 -3.85 3.37
N LEU A 26 -14.67 -4.29 2.84
CA LEU A 26 -13.81 -5.26 3.54
C LEU A 26 -13.31 -4.73 4.87
N LEU A 27 -12.88 -3.47 4.92
CA LEU A 27 -12.39 -2.83 6.14
C LEU A 27 -13.51 -2.59 7.15
N ASP A 28 -14.68 -2.15 6.72
CA ASP A 28 -15.86 -1.93 7.56
C ASP A 28 -16.31 -3.23 8.25
N GLU A 29 -16.24 -4.36 7.53
CA GLU A 29 -16.55 -5.68 8.08
C GLU A 29 -15.37 -6.32 8.82
N LYS A 30 -14.25 -5.59 9.02
CA LYS A 30 -13.03 -6.08 9.67
C LYS A 30 -12.44 -7.32 9.01
N ILE A 31 -12.66 -7.48 7.72
CA ILE A 31 -12.06 -8.54 6.93
C ILE A 31 -10.64 -8.13 6.58
N HIS A 32 -9.66 -8.93 7.04
CA HIS A 32 -8.25 -8.64 6.78
C HIS A 32 -7.95 -8.62 5.28
N ILE A 33 -7.44 -7.48 4.81
CA ILE A 33 -6.98 -7.25 3.44
C ILE A 33 -5.67 -6.46 3.46
N PRO A 34 -4.53 -7.08 3.10
CA PRO A 34 -3.25 -6.38 3.10
C PRO A 34 -3.23 -5.24 2.08
N HIS A 35 -2.69 -4.09 2.47
CA HIS A 35 -2.57 -2.92 1.60
C HIS A 35 -1.56 -1.91 2.15
N PHE A 36 -0.88 -1.17 1.25
CA PHE A 36 0.01 -0.06 1.61
C PHE A 36 -0.51 1.28 1.11
N CYS A 37 -0.82 1.40 -0.18
CA CYS A 37 -1.14 2.68 -0.80
C CYS A 37 -2.53 3.23 -0.48
N TYR A 38 -3.53 2.36 -0.25
CA TYR A 38 -4.88 2.78 0.08
C TYR A 38 -4.96 3.43 1.46
N HIS A 39 -5.71 4.52 1.56
CA HIS A 39 -6.09 5.17 2.81
C HIS A 39 -7.47 5.80 2.64
N GLN A 40 -8.35 5.64 3.64
CA GLN A 40 -9.75 6.08 3.56
C GLN A 40 -9.89 7.56 3.20
N ALA A 41 -9.07 8.43 3.81
CA ALA A 41 -9.09 9.87 3.56
C ALA A 41 -8.42 10.29 2.21
N LEU A 42 -7.55 9.45 1.64
CA LEU A 42 -6.84 9.74 0.39
C LEU A 42 -7.39 8.96 -0.81
N GLY A 43 -8.28 8.00 -0.55
CA GLY A 43 -8.81 7.13 -1.58
C GLY A 43 -7.79 6.13 -2.15
N LYS A 44 -8.09 5.66 -3.35
CA LYS A 44 -7.28 4.68 -4.08
C LYS A 44 -6.08 5.31 -4.76
N ASP A 45 -5.04 4.51 -4.97
CA ASP A 45 -3.92 4.78 -5.85
C ASP A 45 -3.65 3.58 -6.77
N GLY A 46 -3.68 2.36 -6.20
CA GLY A 46 -3.56 1.10 -6.94
C GLY A 46 -2.12 0.68 -7.24
N ASN A 47 -1.09 1.40 -6.77
CA ASN A 47 0.31 1.11 -7.09
C ASN A 47 0.86 -0.11 -6.35
N CYS A 48 0.58 -0.28 -5.06
CA CYS A 48 1.18 -1.35 -4.25
C CYS A 48 0.67 -2.76 -4.56
N ARG A 49 -0.45 -2.92 -5.21
CA ARG A 49 -1.09 -4.20 -5.60
C ARG A 49 -1.35 -5.22 -4.48
N MET A 50 -1.06 -4.92 -3.22
CA MET A 50 -1.21 -5.86 -2.10
C MET A 50 -2.65 -6.30 -1.83
N CYS A 51 -3.66 -5.47 -2.12
CA CYS A 51 -5.06 -5.74 -1.83
C CYS A 51 -5.74 -6.65 -2.88
N MET A 52 -5.00 -7.63 -3.43
CA MET A 52 -5.54 -8.58 -4.40
C MET A 52 -6.62 -9.46 -3.79
N VAL A 53 -7.70 -9.66 -4.54
CA VAL A 53 -8.81 -10.56 -4.24
C VAL A 53 -9.22 -11.34 -5.49
N GLU A 54 -9.82 -12.50 -5.33
CA GLU A 54 -10.50 -13.17 -6.44
C GLU A 54 -11.96 -12.75 -6.49
N ILE A 55 -12.42 -12.51 -7.70
CA ILE A 55 -13.83 -12.22 -8.00
C ILE A 55 -14.30 -13.28 -8.98
N GLU A 56 -15.41 -13.95 -8.66
CA GLU A 56 -15.97 -14.98 -9.53
C GLU A 56 -16.29 -14.42 -10.92
N GLY A 57 -15.95 -15.18 -11.95
CA GLY A 57 -16.05 -14.74 -13.34
C GLY A 57 -14.88 -13.91 -13.86
N GLN A 58 -13.94 -13.49 -13.00
CA GLN A 58 -12.72 -12.81 -13.43
C GLN A 58 -11.56 -13.79 -13.61
N LYS A 59 -10.84 -13.70 -14.73
CA LYS A 59 -9.70 -14.60 -15.03
C LYS A 59 -8.49 -14.35 -14.13
N ARG A 60 -8.32 -13.12 -13.65
CA ARG A 60 -7.18 -12.69 -12.85
C ARG A 60 -7.63 -12.05 -11.55
N PRO A 61 -6.88 -12.15 -10.46
CA PRO A 61 -7.14 -11.40 -9.24
C PRO A 61 -7.23 -9.88 -9.53
N GLN A 62 -8.10 -9.21 -8.77
CA GLN A 62 -8.34 -7.77 -8.88
C GLN A 62 -7.87 -7.06 -7.61
N ILE A 63 -7.51 -5.79 -7.71
CA ILE A 63 -7.19 -4.97 -6.54
C ILE A 63 -8.49 -4.46 -5.90
N ALA A 64 -8.72 -4.78 -4.64
CA ALA A 64 -9.93 -4.37 -3.93
C ALA A 64 -10.10 -2.85 -3.83
N CYS A 65 -9.00 -2.10 -3.79
CA CYS A 65 -9.03 -0.63 -3.69
C CYS A 65 -9.50 0.07 -4.98
N ASP A 66 -9.56 -0.63 -6.10
CA ASP A 66 -10.03 -0.07 -7.39
C ASP A 66 -11.19 -0.87 -7.99
N THR A 67 -11.80 -1.73 -7.21
CA THR A 67 -12.94 -2.56 -7.64
C THR A 67 -14.23 -1.98 -7.12
N PRO A 68 -15.10 -1.41 -7.98
CA PRO A 68 -16.44 -0.99 -7.58
C PRO A 68 -17.33 -2.19 -7.35
N ILE A 69 -18.12 -2.13 -6.29
CA ILE A 69 -19.08 -3.17 -5.91
C ILE A 69 -20.22 -3.23 -6.93
N LYS A 70 -20.56 -4.46 -7.34
CA LYS A 70 -21.70 -4.79 -8.22
C LYS A 70 -22.60 -5.81 -7.55
N ASP A 71 -23.87 -5.80 -7.93
CA ASP A 71 -24.82 -6.77 -7.40
C ASP A 71 -24.45 -8.21 -7.77
N GLY A 72 -24.65 -9.12 -6.83
CA GLY A 72 -24.33 -10.54 -6.98
C GLY A 72 -22.82 -10.85 -7.01
N MET A 73 -21.94 -9.88 -6.70
CA MET A 73 -20.49 -10.10 -6.71
C MET A 73 -20.09 -11.15 -5.66
N ILE A 74 -19.29 -12.14 -6.07
CA ILE A 74 -18.73 -13.16 -5.18
C ILE A 74 -17.21 -12.93 -5.09
N VAL A 75 -16.74 -12.69 -3.88
CA VAL A 75 -15.35 -12.31 -3.58
C VAL A 75 -14.70 -13.31 -2.64
N ARG A 76 -13.47 -13.68 -2.93
CA ARG A 76 -12.61 -14.45 -2.04
C ARG A 76 -11.38 -13.62 -1.70
N THR A 77 -11.12 -13.45 -0.40
CA THR A 77 -9.97 -12.72 0.11
C THR A 77 -8.82 -13.63 0.54
N LYS A 78 -9.04 -14.94 0.54
CA LYS A 78 -8.07 -15.99 0.89
C LYS A 78 -8.07 -17.08 -0.17
N GLY A 79 -6.99 -17.84 -0.23
CA GLY A 79 -6.81 -18.96 -1.14
C GLY A 79 -5.42 -18.98 -1.74
N GLU A 80 -4.93 -20.16 -2.10
CA GLU A 80 -3.56 -20.41 -2.55
C GLU A 80 -3.10 -19.44 -3.66
N LYS A 81 -3.95 -19.21 -4.65
CA LYS A 81 -3.65 -18.30 -5.76
C LYS A 81 -3.48 -16.84 -5.31
N ILE A 82 -4.34 -16.35 -4.40
CA ILE A 82 -4.25 -14.98 -3.89
C ILE A 82 -3.01 -14.83 -3.01
N GLU A 83 -2.78 -15.80 -2.15
CA GLU A 83 -1.64 -15.82 -1.22
C GLU A 83 -0.32 -15.87 -1.99
N SER A 84 -0.24 -16.68 -3.04
CA SER A 84 0.94 -16.72 -3.93
C SER A 84 1.19 -15.35 -4.58
N VAL A 85 0.16 -14.72 -5.17
CA VAL A 85 0.30 -13.40 -5.80
C VAL A 85 0.72 -12.33 -4.80
N ARG A 86 0.13 -12.32 -3.59
CA ARG A 86 0.52 -11.37 -2.54
C ARG A 86 1.94 -11.60 -2.06
N LYS A 87 2.36 -12.86 -1.99
CA LYS A 87 3.72 -13.24 -1.64
C LYS A 87 4.72 -12.73 -2.67
N ASP A 88 4.44 -12.88 -3.97
CA ASP A 88 5.28 -12.35 -5.04
C ASP A 88 5.37 -10.81 -4.97
N ILE A 89 4.26 -10.12 -4.72
CA ILE A 89 4.24 -8.67 -4.56
C ILE A 89 5.04 -8.23 -3.34
N LEU A 90 4.87 -8.92 -2.21
CA LEU A 90 5.63 -8.63 -1.00
C LEU A 90 7.12 -8.84 -1.20
N GLU A 91 7.51 -9.87 -1.93
CA GLU A 91 8.92 -10.10 -2.27
C GLU A 91 9.51 -8.97 -3.11
N LEU A 92 8.74 -8.41 -4.08
CA LEU A 92 9.16 -7.23 -4.83
C LEU A 92 9.37 -6.00 -3.91
N GLU A 93 8.50 -5.78 -2.94
CA GLU A 93 8.68 -4.71 -1.93
C GLU A 93 9.95 -4.93 -1.08
N LEU A 94 10.29 -6.18 -0.82
CA LEU A 94 11.43 -6.55 0.02
C LEU A 94 12.78 -6.57 -0.73
N ILE A 95 12.79 -6.48 -2.06
CA ILE A 95 14.03 -6.55 -2.85
C ILE A 95 15.07 -5.56 -2.34
N ASN A 96 14.71 -4.30 -2.16
CA ASN A 96 15.61 -3.24 -1.73
C ASN A 96 15.41 -2.83 -0.26
N HIS A 97 14.34 -3.28 0.38
CA HIS A 97 14.08 -2.94 1.77
C HIS A 97 15.13 -3.58 2.70
N PRO A 98 15.73 -2.84 3.65
CA PRO A 98 16.88 -3.33 4.42
C PRO A 98 16.54 -4.47 5.39
N ILE A 99 15.29 -4.64 5.78
CA ILE A 99 14.81 -5.64 6.76
C ILE A 99 15.64 -5.59 8.07
N ASP A 100 16.02 -4.39 8.48
CA ASP A 100 16.73 -4.10 9.71
C ASP A 100 15.79 -3.76 10.88
N CYS A 101 14.67 -4.51 10.98
CA CYS A 101 13.58 -4.26 11.93
C CYS A 101 14.04 -4.00 13.36
N PRO A 102 15.04 -4.68 13.93
CA PRO A 102 15.48 -4.43 15.31
C PRO A 102 16.02 -3.00 15.56
N THR A 103 16.44 -2.31 14.51
CA THR A 103 16.96 -0.94 14.58
C THR A 103 16.06 0.10 13.91
N CYS A 104 14.87 -0.32 13.47
CA CYS A 104 13.91 0.51 12.77
C CYS A 104 12.91 1.15 13.75
N ASP A 105 12.67 2.45 13.63
CA ASP A 105 11.72 3.19 14.48
C ASP A 105 10.26 2.70 14.32
N GLN A 106 9.94 2.04 13.20
CA GLN A 106 8.61 1.48 12.93
C GLN A 106 8.44 0.02 13.41
N ALA A 107 9.45 -0.56 14.05
CA ALA A 107 9.34 -1.95 14.54
C ALA A 107 8.15 -2.12 15.50
N GLY A 108 7.33 -3.14 15.26
CA GLY A 108 6.11 -3.42 16.04
C GLY A 108 4.86 -2.63 15.59
N GLU A 109 4.99 -1.60 14.75
CA GLU A 109 3.89 -0.81 14.20
C GLU A 109 3.89 -0.80 12.66
N CYS A 110 4.63 -1.71 12.03
CA CYS A 110 4.89 -1.71 10.60
C CYS A 110 4.09 -2.79 9.88
N LYS A 111 3.17 -2.38 9.00
CA LYS A 111 2.40 -3.31 8.16
C LYS A 111 3.27 -4.18 7.25
N LEU A 112 4.42 -3.67 6.79
CA LEU A 112 5.35 -4.47 5.99
C LEU A 112 5.94 -5.60 6.85
N GLN A 113 6.31 -5.31 8.09
CA GLN A 113 6.79 -6.31 9.04
C GLN A 113 5.72 -7.38 9.32
N ASP A 114 4.46 -6.96 9.55
CA ASP A 114 3.36 -7.89 9.79
C ASP A 114 3.16 -8.84 8.61
N TYR A 115 3.06 -8.29 7.39
CA TYR A 115 2.88 -9.09 6.17
C TYR A 115 4.09 -9.98 5.86
N TYR A 116 5.30 -9.51 6.17
CA TYR A 116 6.52 -10.31 6.07
C TYR A 116 6.47 -11.52 7.00
N MET A 117 6.10 -11.31 8.27
CA MET A 117 5.97 -12.38 9.26
C MET A 117 4.85 -13.37 8.88
N GLU A 118 3.69 -12.88 8.46
CA GLU A 118 2.57 -13.70 7.99
C GLU A 118 2.94 -14.56 6.77
N SER A 119 3.78 -14.05 5.89
CA SER A 119 4.17 -14.73 4.64
C SER A 119 5.26 -15.77 4.81
N GLY A 120 5.93 -15.81 5.96
CA GLY A 120 6.98 -16.78 6.27
C GLY A 120 8.21 -16.66 5.38
N PHE A 121 8.57 -15.46 4.96
CA PHE A 121 9.81 -15.21 4.21
C PHE A 121 11.02 -15.23 5.14
N TYR A 122 11.72 -16.34 5.20
CA TYR A 122 12.92 -16.45 6.05
C TYR A 122 14.24 -16.34 5.28
N ALA A 123 14.19 -16.31 3.95
CA ALA A 123 15.35 -16.16 3.10
C ALA A 123 15.02 -15.34 1.87
N SER A 124 15.90 -14.40 1.51
CA SER A 124 15.81 -13.63 0.27
C SER A 124 16.31 -14.47 -0.91
N ARG A 125 15.62 -14.38 -2.06
CA ARG A 125 16.13 -14.91 -3.34
C ARG A 125 17.13 -13.95 -3.99
N VAL A 126 17.19 -12.71 -3.53
CA VAL A 126 18.12 -11.67 -4.00
C VAL A 126 19.32 -11.66 -3.09
N ASN A 127 20.52 -11.57 -3.66
CA ASN A 127 21.74 -11.38 -2.89
C ASN A 127 21.69 -10.02 -2.18
N LEU A 128 22.10 -9.98 -0.92
CA LEU A 128 22.10 -8.74 -0.12
C LEU A 128 22.99 -7.65 -0.72
N ASP A 129 24.09 -8.05 -1.36
CA ASP A 129 25.03 -7.11 -2.00
C ASP A 129 24.45 -6.48 -3.29
N ASP A 130 23.40 -7.07 -3.86
CA ASP A 130 22.74 -6.56 -5.08
C ASP A 130 21.59 -5.59 -4.77
N LYS A 131 21.30 -5.32 -3.49
CA LYS A 131 20.26 -4.37 -3.09
C LYS A 131 20.66 -2.93 -3.41
N ASN A 132 19.73 -2.18 -3.96
CA ASN A 132 19.91 -0.73 -4.10
C ASN A 132 19.80 -0.04 -2.74
N HIS A 133 20.86 0.65 -2.36
CA HIS A 133 20.89 1.44 -1.13
C HIS A 133 20.49 2.89 -1.42
N ALA A 134 19.34 3.29 -0.93
CA ALA A 134 18.90 4.68 -0.96
C ALA A 134 19.49 5.48 0.22
N ARG A 135 19.28 6.78 0.22
CA ARG A 135 19.79 7.65 1.29
C ARG A 135 18.98 7.46 2.58
N LYS A 136 19.68 7.27 3.69
CA LYS A 136 19.06 7.02 5.01
C LYS A 136 18.52 8.28 5.69
N ARG A 137 19.12 9.43 5.47
CA ARG A 137 18.81 10.66 6.21
C ARG A 137 18.68 11.80 5.20
N VAL A 138 17.50 11.95 4.65
CA VAL A 138 17.20 13.03 3.71
C VAL A 138 16.37 14.08 4.42
N ASP A 139 16.92 15.25 4.58
CA ASP A 139 16.20 16.42 5.07
C ASP A 139 15.26 16.90 3.98
N LEU A 140 13.96 16.80 4.23
CA LEU A 140 12.92 17.29 3.33
C LEU A 140 12.48 18.72 3.66
N GLY A 141 12.82 19.22 4.83
CA GLY A 141 12.42 20.54 5.33
C GLY A 141 12.55 20.63 6.85
N SER A 142 12.05 21.69 7.45
CA SER A 142 12.29 22.02 8.87
C SER A 142 11.84 20.95 9.86
N ASN A 143 10.89 20.09 9.51
CA ASN A 143 10.25 19.17 10.45
C ASN A 143 10.28 17.69 10.03
N VAL A 144 10.75 17.36 8.83
CA VAL A 144 10.66 16.00 8.30
C VAL A 144 12.00 15.48 7.80
N MET A 145 12.48 14.43 8.42
CA MET A 145 13.62 13.64 7.99
C MET A 145 13.10 12.31 7.38
N LEU A 146 13.47 12.02 6.15
CA LEU A 146 13.04 10.81 5.45
C LEU A 146 14.18 9.79 5.37
N ASP A 147 13.90 8.55 5.75
CA ASP A 147 14.69 7.38 5.37
C ASP A 147 14.13 6.83 4.05
N GLN A 148 14.81 7.12 2.94
CA GLN A 148 14.37 6.70 1.62
C GLN A 148 14.50 5.18 1.42
N GLU A 149 15.43 4.53 2.10
CA GLU A 149 15.66 3.09 1.98
C GLU A 149 14.53 2.27 2.63
N ARG A 150 13.91 2.82 3.69
CA ARG A 150 12.77 2.19 4.38
C ARG A 150 11.41 2.55 3.77
N CYS A 151 11.40 3.43 2.79
CA CYS A 151 10.17 3.88 2.14
C CYS A 151 9.61 2.78 1.21
N VAL A 152 8.38 2.35 1.43
CA VAL A 152 7.64 1.39 0.58
C VAL A 152 6.94 2.04 -0.62
N LEU A 153 7.26 3.28 -0.95
CA LEU A 153 6.70 4.02 -2.09
C LEU A 153 5.17 3.98 -2.19
N CYS A 154 4.47 3.98 -1.05
CA CYS A 154 3.01 3.93 -1.03
C CYS A 154 2.33 5.22 -1.49
N LEU A 155 3.08 6.29 -1.71
CA LEU A 155 2.66 7.60 -2.21
C LEU A 155 1.60 8.32 -1.36
N ARG A 156 1.34 7.90 -0.12
CA ARG A 156 0.36 8.57 0.74
C ARG A 156 0.76 10.02 1.04
N CYS A 157 2.03 10.27 1.36
CA CYS A 157 2.56 11.61 1.61
C CYS A 157 2.47 12.50 0.36
N VAL A 158 2.80 11.98 -0.81
CA VAL A 158 2.70 12.71 -2.09
C VAL A 158 1.24 13.10 -2.36
N ARG A 159 0.31 12.15 -2.22
CA ARG A 159 -1.12 12.40 -2.41
C ARG A 159 -1.69 13.35 -1.36
N PHE A 160 -1.22 13.28 -0.13
CA PHE A 160 -1.59 14.23 0.91
C PHE A 160 -1.22 15.66 0.50
N CYS A 161 0.02 15.90 0.10
CA CYS A 161 0.46 17.22 -0.37
C CYS A 161 -0.29 17.67 -1.62
N LYS A 162 -0.60 16.75 -2.53
CA LYS A 162 -1.32 17.07 -3.77
C LYS A 162 -2.82 17.29 -3.56
N ASP A 163 -3.48 16.35 -2.86
CA ASP A 163 -4.94 16.25 -2.85
C ASP A 163 -5.59 16.93 -1.64
N ILE A 164 -4.92 16.97 -0.51
CA ILE A 164 -5.43 17.57 0.74
C ILE A 164 -4.90 18.98 0.91
N THR A 165 -3.59 19.17 0.99
CA THR A 165 -3.01 20.51 1.22
C THR A 165 -2.89 21.35 -0.05
N LYS A 166 -2.97 20.74 -1.24
CA LYS A 166 -2.86 21.40 -2.55
C LYS A 166 -1.49 22.08 -2.80
N THR A 167 -0.49 21.74 -2.03
CA THR A 167 0.85 22.32 -2.13
C THR A 167 1.76 21.56 -3.11
N ALA A 168 1.50 20.24 -3.30
CA ALA A 168 2.23 19.37 -4.22
C ALA A 168 3.78 19.45 -4.07
N GLU A 169 4.27 19.59 -2.84
CA GLU A 169 5.70 19.76 -2.54
C GLU A 169 6.50 18.46 -2.67
N LEU A 170 5.83 17.32 -2.44
CA LEU A 170 6.43 16.00 -2.57
C LEU A 170 6.13 15.36 -3.90
N GLY A 171 7.10 14.64 -4.43
CA GLY A 171 6.96 13.86 -5.66
C GLY A 171 7.81 12.60 -5.64
N VAL A 172 7.67 11.78 -6.69
CA VAL A 172 8.58 10.67 -6.96
C VAL A 172 9.73 11.20 -7.80
N ILE A 173 10.94 10.99 -7.34
CA ILE A 173 12.19 11.33 -8.04
C ILE A 173 12.80 10.03 -8.55
N ASP A 174 13.48 10.10 -9.67
CA ASP A 174 14.05 8.95 -10.37
C ASP A 174 13.00 7.93 -10.86
N ARG A 175 13.44 6.79 -11.33
CA ARG A 175 12.55 5.80 -11.96
C ARG A 175 12.97 4.39 -11.61
N THR A 176 12.03 3.46 -11.80
CA THR A 176 12.21 2.03 -11.58
C THR A 176 12.63 1.71 -10.15
N ASP A 177 13.66 0.91 -9.96
CA ASP A 177 14.22 0.45 -8.69
C ASP A 177 15.00 1.54 -7.92
N HIS A 178 15.23 2.70 -8.54
CA HIS A 178 15.86 3.87 -7.92
C HIS A 178 14.85 4.95 -7.52
N SER A 179 13.55 4.69 -7.69
CA SER A 179 12.50 5.64 -7.33
C SER A 179 12.52 5.97 -5.85
N VAL A 180 12.51 7.25 -5.52
CA VAL A 180 12.47 7.76 -4.13
C VAL A 180 11.48 8.89 -3.99
N ILE A 181 11.03 9.14 -2.76
CA ILE A 181 10.24 10.33 -2.45
C ILE A 181 11.19 11.50 -2.14
N GLY A 182 10.85 12.65 -2.66
CA GLY A 182 11.63 13.87 -2.40
C GLY A 182 10.88 15.13 -2.76
N THR A 183 11.53 16.26 -2.54
CA THR A 183 11.07 17.60 -2.90
C THR A 183 11.77 18.06 -4.18
N PHE A 184 11.22 19.08 -4.85
CA PHE A 184 11.92 19.72 -5.95
C PHE A 184 13.18 20.43 -5.45
N PRO A 185 14.31 20.37 -6.18
CA PRO A 185 15.54 21.04 -5.75
C PRO A 185 15.35 22.50 -5.39
N GLY A 186 15.83 22.91 -4.21
CA GLY A 186 15.70 24.26 -3.69
C GLY A 186 14.30 24.63 -3.14
N ARG A 187 13.36 23.68 -3.10
CA ARG A 187 12.05 23.87 -2.47
C ARG A 187 11.83 22.82 -1.39
N PRO A 188 12.13 23.12 -0.12
CA PRO A 188 11.90 22.21 0.99
C PRO A 188 10.41 21.98 1.22
N LEU A 189 10.08 20.91 1.91
CA LEU A 189 8.73 20.64 2.42
C LEU A 189 8.41 21.64 3.54
N ASP A 190 7.71 22.71 3.19
CA ASP A 190 7.30 23.78 4.08
C ASP A 190 5.77 23.81 4.22
N ASN A 191 5.20 22.70 4.59
CA ASN A 191 3.78 22.52 4.75
C ASN A 191 3.42 22.57 6.24
N PRO A 192 2.49 23.42 6.69
CA PRO A 192 2.13 23.53 8.10
C PRO A 192 1.52 22.24 8.68
N TYR A 193 1.08 21.31 7.83
CA TYR A 193 0.58 20.00 8.23
C TYR A 193 1.63 18.88 8.16
N ALA A 194 2.80 19.15 7.59
CA ALA A 194 3.91 18.19 7.52
C ALA A 194 4.73 18.30 8.83
N MET A 195 4.13 17.88 9.91
CA MET A 195 4.78 17.73 11.19
C MET A 195 5.01 16.25 11.49
N ASN A 196 6.14 15.96 12.11
CA ASN A 196 6.53 14.62 12.50
C ASN A 196 5.78 14.19 13.77
#